data_b166d28d03a5f4506861fbdac606fb9c
#
_entry.id   b166d28d03a5f4506861fbdac606fb9c
#
_cell.length_a   1.000
_cell.length_b   1.000
_cell.length_c   1.000
_cell.angle_alpha   90.00
_cell.angle_beta   90.00
_cell.angle_gamma   90.00
#
_symmetry.space_group_name_H-M   'P 1'
#
loop_
_entity.id
_entity.type
_entity.pdbx_description
1 polymer ?
#
loop_
_entity_poly.entity_id
_entity_poly.type
_entity_poly.pdbx_seq_one_letter_code
_entity_poly.pdbx_strand_id
1 'polypeptide(L)'
;DVYKRQALCMAAKRGVDVRIVTPGIPDKKIVYILTQANYEILLESGVQIYQYTPGFIHSKSFVCDDEVATVGTINMDYRSMYLHFECGVWMYGSSAVAQVKEDALTTFEQCEQINMDYCRKKNFAVRALRGALKFLAPLL
;
A
#
# COMPACT_ATOMS: atom_id res chain seq x y z
N ASP A 1 7.15 -4.70 -4.33
CA ASP A 1 7.74 -5.07 -5.61
C ASP A 1 7.90 -3.83 -6.49
N VAL A 2 9.00 -3.78 -7.26
CA VAL A 2 9.38 -2.63 -8.11
C VAL A 2 8.36 -2.38 -9.20
N TYR A 3 7.89 -3.42 -9.89
CA TYR A 3 6.94 -3.28 -11.00
C TYR A 3 5.59 -2.72 -10.55
N LYS A 4 5.07 -3.17 -9.42
CA LYS A 4 3.80 -2.66 -8.89
C LYS A 4 3.92 -1.22 -8.41
N ARG A 5 5.01 -0.88 -7.73
CA ARG A 5 5.29 0.50 -7.36
C ARG A 5 5.36 1.39 -8.60
N GLN A 6 6.05 0.94 -9.66
CA GLN A 6 6.14 1.67 -10.91
C GLN A 6 4.77 1.86 -11.56
N ALA A 7 3.94 0.80 -11.61
CA ALA A 7 2.58 0.87 -12.15
C ALA A 7 1.71 1.90 -11.40
N LEU A 8 1.75 1.89 -10.05
CA LEU A 8 1.03 2.87 -9.23
C LEU A 8 1.51 4.30 -9.46
N CYS A 9 2.84 4.50 -9.52
CA CYS A 9 3.41 5.80 -9.82
C CYS A 9 3.01 6.30 -11.21
N MET A 10 3.02 5.43 -12.21
CA MET A 10 2.60 5.77 -13.58
C MET A 10 1.11 6.11 -13.65
N ALA A 11 0.26 5.35 -12.97
CA ALA A 11 -1.16 5.63 -12.90
C ALA A 11 -1.42 7.02 -12.29
N ALA A 12 -0.82 7.31 -11.14
CA ALA A 12 -0.97 8.61 -10.48
C ALA A 12 -0.46 9.77 -11.35
N LYS A 13 0.71 9.62 -12.01
CA LYS A 13 1.25 10.64 -12.95
C LYS A 13 0.37 10.86 -14.17
N ARG A 14 -0.46 9.89 -14.56
CA ARG A 14 -1.45 10.00 -15.63
C ARG A 14 -2.77 10.62 -15.17
N GLY A 15 -2.89 11.02 -13.91
CA GLY A 15 -4.06 11.66 -13.33
C GLY A 15 -5.07 10.72 -12.70
N VAL A 16 -4.74 9.43 -12.53
CA VAL A 16 -5.58 8.48 -11.79
C VAL A 16 -5.49 8.78 -10.30
N ASP A 17 -6.62 8.80 -9.60
CA ASP A 17 -6.69 8.91 -8.14
C ASP A 17 -6.25 7.59 -7.51
N VAL A 18 -4.97 7.50 -7.15
CA VAL A 18 -4.38 6.31 -6.54
C VAL A 18 -4.25 6.50 -5.04
N ARG A 19 -4.95 5.70 -4.27
CA ARG A 19 -4.96 5.73 -2.80
C ARG A 19 -4.50 4.40 -2.23
N ILE A 20 -3.68 4.44 -1.18
CA ILE A 20 -3.14 3.25 -0.51
C ILE A 20 -3.35 3.39 0.99
N VAL A 21 -3.96 2.38 1.62
CA VAL A 21 -3.97 2.23 3.08
C VAL A 21 -2.78 1.35 3.49
N THR A 22 -2.09 1.79 4.53
CA THR A 22 -1.01 1.04 5.16
C THR A 22 -1.27 0.89 6.65
N PRO A 23 -0.77 -0.19 7.30
CA PRO A 23 -0.91 -0.34 8.75
C PRO A 23 -0.18 0.78 9.51
N GLY A 24 -0.84 1.35 10.53
CA GLY A 24 -0.19 2.22 11.53
C GLY A 24 0.50 1.40 12.62
N ILE A 25 -0.09 0.26 12.99
CA ILE A 25 0.48 -0.71 13.93
C ILE A 25 1.14 -1.83 13.15
N PRO A 26 2.47 -1.99 13.24
CA PRO A 26 3.19 -2.99 12.47
C PRO A 26 2.98 -4.41 13.01
N ASP A 27 2.72 -5.37 12.13
CA ASP A 27 2.85 -6.80 12.43
C ASP A 27 4.35 -7.16 12.59
N LYS A 28 5.15 -6.84 11.58
CA LYS A 28 6.61 -7.05 11.58
C LYS A 28 7.33 -5.73 11.38
N LYS A 29 8.19 -5.34 12.34
CA LYS A 29 8.91 -4.05 12.31
C LYS A 29 9.73 -3.83 11.04
N ILE A 30 10.41 -4.88 10.54
CA ILE A 30 11.25 -4.79 9.33
C ILE A 30 10.40 -4.51 8.09
N VAL A 31 9.30 -5.25 7.92
CA VAL A 31 8.36 -5.05 6.81
C VAL A 31 7.75 -3.65 6.85
N TYR A 32 7.43 -3.15 8.03
CA TYR A 32 6.92 -1.80 8.21
C TYR A 32 7.94 -0.72 7.79
N ILE A 33 9.22 -0.90 8.14
CA ILE A 33 10.29 0.01 7.71
C ILE A 33 10.43 -0.01 6.18
N LEU A 34 10.33 -1.18 5.55
CA LEU A 34 10.37 -1.34 4.09
C LEU A 34 9.16 -0.70 3.41
N THR A 35 7.97 -0.84 3.99
CA THR A 35 6.75 -0.15 3.51
C THR A 35 6.97 1.35 3.50
N GLN A 36 7.42 1.92 4.63
CA GLN A 36 7.71 3.35 4.74
C GLN A 36 8.85 3.83 3.82
N ALA A 37 9.79 2.95 3.46
CA ALA A 37 10.86 3.28 2.52
C ALA A 37 10.36 3.58 1.09
N ASN A 38 9.14 3.16 0.74
CA ASN A 38 8.53 3.43 -0.56
C ASN A 38 7.62 4.67 -0.55
N TYR A 39 7.32 5.27 0.60
CA TYR A 39 6.40 6.40 0.70
C TYR A 39 6.86 7.61 -0.13
N GLU A 40 8.13 7.99 0.00
CA GLU A 40 8.67 9.19 -0.65
C GLU A 40 8.43 9.15 -2.18
N ILE A 41 8.81 8.07 -2.85
CA ILE A 41 8.64 7.94 -4.30
C ILE A 41 7.17 7.84 -4.75
N LEU A 42 6.31 7.22 -3.94
CA LEU A 42 4.88 7.14 -4.21
C LEU A 42 4.22 8.52 -4.09
N LEU A 43 4.51 9.25 -3.00
CA LEU A 43 4.00 10.60 -2.77
C LEU A 43 4.48 11.60 -3.83
N GLU A 44 5.76 11.55 -4.22
CA GLU A 44 6.32 12.37 -5.31
C GLU A 44 5.65 12.11 -6.66
N SER A 45 5.09 10.92 -6.83
CA SER A 45 4.37 10.55 -8.05
C SER A 45 2.88 10.90 -8.01
N GLY A 46 2.37 11.44 -6.89
CA GLY A 46 0.97 11.81 -6.71
C GLY A 46 0.09 10.72 -6.10
N VAL A 47 0.67 9.59 -5.66
CA VAL A 47 -0.07 8.57 -4.92
C VAL A 47 -0.40 9.09 -3.53
N GLN A 48 -1.64 8.94 -3.10
CA GLN A 48 -2.09 9.30 -1.76
C GLN A 48 -1.90 8.13 -0.80
N ILE A 49 -1.22 8.36 0.31
CA ILE A 49 -0.94 7.33 1.31
C ILE A 49 -1.68 7.67 2.60
N TYR A 50 -2.38 6.67 3.10
CA TYR A 50 -3.16 6.72 4.33
C TYR A 50 -2.65 5.68 5.31
N GLN A 51 -2.50 6.05 6.57
CA GLN A 51 -2.05 5.16 7.62
C GLN A 51 -3.18 4.89 8.60
N TYR A 52 -3.59 3.63 8.71
CA TYR A 52 -4.66 3.23 9.62
C TYR A 52 -4.13 3.17 11.05
N THR A 53 -4.63 4.05 11.92
CA THR A 53 -4.14 4.21 13.31
C THR A 53 -5.10 3.68 14.38
N PRO A 54 -6.41 3.47 14.14
CA PRO A 54 -7.33 3.04 15.20
C PRO A 54 -7.06 1.64 15.77
N GLY A 55 -6.35 0.79 15.02
CA GLY A 55 -6.09 -0.58 15.41
C GLY A 55 -5.19 -1.32 14.43
N PHE A 56 -5.16 -2.64 14.55
CA PHE A 56 -4.44 -3.51 13.62
C PHE A 56 -5.29 -3.76 12.38
N ILE A 57 -4.76 -3.45 11.19
CA ILE A 57 -5.39 -3.75 9.91
C ILE A 57 -4.61 -4.82 9.16
N HIS A 58 -5.31 -5.84 8.67
CA HIS A 58 -4.71 -6.96 7.91
C HIS A 58 -5.50 -7.32 6.64
N SER A 59 -6.42 -6.46 6.23
CA SER A 59 -7.18 -6.60 4.98
C SER A 59 -6.28 -6.47 3.76
N LYS A 60 -6.56 -7.24 2.71
CA LYS A 60 -5.95 -7.14 1.39
C LYS A 60 -7.07 -7.05 0.37
N SER A 61 -7.49 -5.85 0.10
CA SER A 61 -8.52 -5.52 -0.88
C SER A 61 -8.00 -4.51 -1.88
N PHE A 62 -8.45 -4.62 -3.12
CA PHE A 62 -8.16 -3.68 -4.20
C PHE A 62 -9.47 -3.35 -4.90
N VAL A 63 -9.65 -2.10 -5.25
CA VAL A 63 -10.78 -1.62 -6.07
C VAL A 63 -10.23 -0.78 -7.20
N CYS A 64 -10.75 -0.96 -8.40
CA CYS A 64 -10.36 -0.20 -9.57
C CYS A 64 -11.61 0.19 -10.38
N ASP A 65 -11.74 1.49 -10.66
CA ASP A 65 -12.72 2.11 -11.57
C ASP A 65 -14.19 1.72 -11.30
N ASP A 66 -14.51 1.37 -10.07
CA ASP A 66 -15.86 0.93 -9.66
C ASP A 66 -16.37 -0.35 -10.36
N GLU A 67 -15.53 -0.98 -11.15
CA GLU A 67 -15.86 -2.17 -11.93
C GLU A 67 -15.18 -3.44 -11.42
N VAL A 68 -13.96 -3.31 -10.88
CA VAL A 68 -13.14 -4.44 -10.45
C VAL A 68 -12.81 -4.33 -8.98
N ALA A 69 -12.93 -5.44 -8.27
CA ALA A 69 -12.37 -5.57 -6.93
C ALA A 69 -11.72 -6.93 -6.71
N THR A 70 -10.74 -6.97 -5.81
CA THR A 70 -10.19 -8.23 -5.29
C THR A 70 -10.16 -8.19 -3.78
N VAL A 71 -10.49 -9.31 -3.16
CA VAL A 71 -10.37 -9.52 -1.71
C VAL A 71 -9.72 -10.86 -1.46
N GLY A 72 -8.72 -10.92 -0.61
CA GLY A 72 -8.02 -12.18 -0.34
C GLY A 72 -6.85 -12.05 0.60
N THR A 73 -5.82 -12.88 0.37
CA THR A 73 -4.63 -12.96 1.22
C THR A 73 -3.42 -12.24 0.63
N ILE A 74 -3.50 -11.72 -0.60
CA ILE A 74 -2.38 -11.22 -1.40
C ILE A 74 -1.92 -9.85 -0.90
N ASN A 75 -0.75 -9.77 -0.29
CA ASN A 75 -0.08 -8.51 0.01
C ASN A 75 0.62 -7.92 -1.23
N MET A 76 0.92 -6.62 -1.21
CA MET A 76 1.72 -5.95 -2.26
C MET A 76 3.23 -6.13 -2.06
N ASP A 77 3.66 -7.18 -1.38
CA ASP A 77 5.07 -7.51 -1.18
C ASP A 77 5.57 -8.54 -2.21
N TYR A 78 6.89 -8.75 -2.22
CA TYR A 78 7.53 -9.68 -3.14
C TYR A 78 7.16 -11.12 -2.83
N ARG A 79 7.01 -11.44 -1.55
CA ARG A 79 6.73 -12.79 -1.07
C ARG A 79 5.36 -13.27 -1.52
N SER A 80 4.31 -12.47 -1.32
CA SER A 80 2.94 -12.80 -1.77
C SER A 80 2.85 -12.93 -3.28
N MET A 81 3.62 -12.12 -4.03
CA MET A 81 3.52 -12.09 -5.49
C MET A 81 4.26 -13.21 -6.20
N TYR A 82 5.35 -13.75 -5.61
CA TYR A 82 6.24 -14.66 -6.32
C TYR A 82 6.61 -15.93 -5.56
N LEU A 83 6.44 -15.97 -4.24
CA LEU A 83 7.01 -17.03 -3.40
C LEU A 83 5.97 -17.80 -2.57
N HIS A 84 4.76 -17.29 -2.45
CA HIS A 84 3.68 -17.91 -1.67
C HIS A 84 2.51 -18.31 -2.55
N PHE A 85 1.79 -19.33 -2.09
CA PHE A 85 0.44 -19.59 -2.57
C PHE A 85 -0.52 -18.67 -1.84
N GLU A 86 -1.25 -17.87 -2.61
CA GLU A 86 -2.22 -16.92 -2.11
C GLU A 86 -3.60 -17.24 -2.68
N CYS A 87 -4.65 -16.86 -1.95
CA CYS A 87 -6.02 -17.05 -2.40
C CYS A 87 -6.75 -15.71 -2.41
N GLY A 88 -7.52 -15.48 -3.45
CA GLY A 88 -8.31 -14.25 -3.56
C GLY A 88 -9.50 -14.45 -4.47
N VAL A 89 -10.54 -13.67 -4.22
CA VAL A 89 -11.72 -13.54 -5.09
C VAL A 89 -11.52 -12.30 -5.96
N TRP A 90 -11.59 -12.50 -7.26
CA TRP A 90 -11.65 -11.43 -8.24
C TRP A 90 -13.10 -11.19 -8.64
N MET A 91 -13.55 -9.95 -8.62
CA MET A 91 -14.92 -9.54 -8.89
C MET A 91 -14.94 -8.50 -10.00
N TYR A 92 -15.89 -8.65 -10.95
CA TYR A 92 -16.09 -7.72 -12.05
C TYR A 92 -17.58 -7.43 -12.22
N GLY A 93 -17.94 -6.15 -12.33
CA GLY A 93 -19.30 -5.69 -12.60
C GLY A 93 -20.35 -6.17 -11.58
N SER A 94 -19.92 -6.57 -10.40
CA SER A 94 -20.77 -7.11 -9.34
C SER A 94 -21.14 -6.04 -8.31
N SER A 95 -22.31 -6.15 -7.69
CA SER A 95 -22.69 -5.30 -6.56
C SER A 95 -21.73 -5.39 -5.37
N ALA A 96 -20.99 -6.49 -5.23
CA ALA A 96 -19.96 -6.64 -4.22
C ALA A 96 -18.78 -5.66 -4.42
N VAL A 97 -18.50 -5.24 -5.66
CA VAL A 97 -17.45 -4.22 -5.93
C VAL A 97 -17.77 -2.90 -5.24
N ALA A 98 -19.04 -2.47 -5.30
CA ALA A 98 -19.50 -1.25 -4.62
C ALA A 98 -19.34 -1.36 -3.10
N GLN A 99 -19.61 -2.53 -2.51
CA GLN A 99 -19.46 -2.77 -1.08
C GLN A 99 -17.99 -2.72 -0.65
N VAL A 100 -17.08 -3.32 -1.43
CA VAL A 100 -15.62 -3.24 -1.17
C VAL A 100 -15.13 -1.81 -1.29
N LYS A 101 -15.65 -1.03 -2.25
CA LYS A 101 -15.33 0.40 -2.38
C LYS A 101 -15.80 1.19 -1.16
N GLU A 102 -17.03 1.00 -0.72
CA GLU A 102 -17.59 1.68 0.44
C GLU A 102 -16.79 1.39 1.72
N ASP A 103 -16.42 0.12 1.94
CA ASP A 103 -15.53 -0.28 3.03
C ASP A 103 -14.18 0.43 2.96
N ALA A 104 -13.58 0.50 1.76
CA ALA A 104 -12.32 1.22 1.55
C ALA A 104 -12.47 2.72 1.86
N LEU A 105 -13.53 3.39 1.40
CA LEU A 105 -13.78 4.80 1.66
C LEU A 105 -13.97 5.08 3.15
N THR A 106 -14.76 4.27 3.84
CA THR A 106 -14.96 4.34 5.29
C THR A 106 -13.63 4.13 6.05
N THR A 107 -12.78 3.23 5.55
CA THR A 107 -11.44 3.01 6.11
C THR A 107 -10.55 4.24 5.94
N PHE A 108 -10.57 4.91 4.78
CA PHE A 108 -9.81 6.15 4.57
C PHE A 108 -10.19 7.26 5.55
N GLU A 109 -11.47 7.39 5.90
CA GLU A 109 -11.95 8.39 6.86
C GLU A 109 -11.34 8.20 8.27
N GLN A 110 -10.96 6.97 8.61
CA GLN A 110 -10.34 6.61 9.89
C GLN A 110 -8.80 6.68 9.86
N CYS A 111 -8.22 7.01 8.72
CA CYS A 111 -6.77 7.01 8.53
C CYS A 111 -6.17 8.41 8.66
N GLU A 112 -4.91 8.47 9.06
CA GLU A 112 -4.08 9.66 8.91
C GLU A 112 -3.48 9.72 7.52
N GLN A 113 -3.69 10.83 6.80
CA GLN A 113 -3.04 11.03 5.50
C GLN A 113 -1.57 11.38 5.70
N ILE A 114 -0.70 10.62 5.04
CA ILE A 114 0.75 10.81 5.08
C ILE A 114 1.16 11.81 4.00
N ASN A 115 1.97 12.78 4.38
CA ASN A 115 2.51 13.80 3.48
C ASN A 115 4.04 13.72 3.36
N MET A 116 4.63 14.52 2.48
CA MET A 116 6.09 14.56 2.28
C MET A 116 6.87 14.98 3.53
N ASP A 117 6.28 15.80 4.40
CA ASP A 117 6.94 16.24 5.64
C ASP A 117 7.16 15.07 6.59
N TYR A 118 6.24 14.10 6.61
CA TYR A 118 6.42 12.85 7.37
C TYR A 118 7.68 12.09 6.93
N CYS A 119 7.98 12.06 5.63
CA CYS A 119 9.16 11.40 5.10
C CYS A 119 10.44 12.18 5.43
N ARG A 120 10.41 13.51 5.32
CA ARG A 120 11.56 14.42 5.51
C ARG A 120 11.98 14.57 6.97
N LYS A 121 11.04 14.50 7.92
CA LYS A 121 11.33 14.61 9.37
C LYS A 121 12.15 13.45 9.93
N LYS A 122 12.35 12.36 9.18
CA LYS A 122 13.15 11.20 9.62
C LYS A 122 14.64 11.49 9.49
N ASN A 123 15.41 11.11 10.52
CA ASN A 123 16.88 11.28 10.57
C ASN A 123 17.55 10.62 9.37
N PHE A 124 18.67 11.19 8.93
CA PHE A 124 19.49 10.65 7.83
C PHE A 124 19.85 9.17 8.04
N ALA A 125 20.18 8.75 9.27
CA ALA A 125 20.50 7.36 9.59
C ALA A 125 19.31 6.42 9.30
N VAL A 126 18.07 6.82 9.60
CA VAL A 126 16.87 6.05 9.30
C VAL A 126 16.63 5.96 7.78
N ARG A 127 16.93 7.03 7.05
CA ARG A 127 16.80 7.05 5.57
C ARG A 127 17.85 6.12 4.95
N ALA A 128 19.09 6.13 5.42
CA ALA A 128 20.15 5.23 4.97
C ALA A 128 19.81 3.76 5.26
N LEU A 129 19.31 3.46 6.46
CA LEU A 129 18.86 2.12 6.83
C LEU A 129 17.70 1.64 5.92
N ARG A 130 16.72 2.50 5.65
CA ARG A 130 15.63 2.19 4.71
C ARG A 130 16.15 1.88 3.30
N GLY A 131 17.16 2.62 2.83
CA GLY A 131 17.81 2.37 1.56
C GLY A 131 18.50 1.01 1.52
N ALA A 132 19.28 0.67 2.54
CA ALA A 132 19.96 -0.62 2.65
C ALA A 132 18.99 -1.81 2.74
N LEU A 133 17.91 -1.68 3.51
CA LEU A 133 16.88 -2.72 3.63
C LEU A 133 16.16 -3.01 2.32
N LYS A 134 16.07 -2.06 1.38
CA LYS A 134 15.48 -2.30 0.05
C LYS A 134 16.18 -3.41 -0.73
N PHE A 135 17.48 -3.60 -0.53
CA PHE A 135 18.21 -4.71 -1.15
C PHE A 135 17.82 -6.08 -0.59
N LEU A 136 17.31 -6.11 0.64
CA LEU A 136 16.83 -7.33 1.30
C LEU A 136 15.34 -7.61 1.04
N ALA A 137 14.63 -6.69 0.41
CA ALA A 137 13.19 -6.83 0.17
C ALA A 137 12.77 -8.12 -0.56
N PRO A 138 13.56 -8.68 -1.51
CA PRO A 138 13.23 -9.95 -2.15
C PRO A 138 13.35 -11.16 -1.23
N LEU A 139 14.01 -11.02 -0.07
CA LEU A 139 14.25 -12.09 0.91
C LEU A 139 13.25 -12.07 2.07
N LEU A 140 12.42 -11.05 2.15
CA LEU A 140 11.46 -10.78 3.23
C LEU A 140 10.03 -10.96 2.74
#